data_0c7dbc813f369000312f933f2afbc133
#
_entry.id   0c7dbc813f369000312f933f2afbc133
#
_cell.length_a   1.000
_cell.length_b   1.000
_cell.length_c   1.000
_cell.angle_alpha   90.00
_cell.angle_beta   90.00
_cell.angle_gamma   90.00
#
_symmetry.space_group_name_H-M   'P 1'
#
loop_
_entity.id
_entity.type
_entity.pdbx_description
1 polymer ?
#
loop_
_entity_poly.entity_id
_entity_poly.type
_entity_poly.pdbx_seq_one_letter_code
_entity_poly.pdbx_strand_id
1 'polypeptide(L)'
;AIDWVPEAAGVQLLREELQNGDCYDAVLWYCPPGAGALQKGLLPAAETLVLVTDVTPQGIAAAAKTADWWAGQGAANLRTVFNRVGRRLPKDLGYAHLDAVLDAIGARLLGMIPADADLPFSAATGNIAARLCGESCPLLAVYRP
;
A
#
# COMPACT_ATOMS: atom_id res chain seq x y z
N ALA A 1 -20.11 5.32 -14.09
CA ALA A 1 -19.21 4.45 -13.36
C ALA A 1 -19.98 3.15 -13.13
N ILE A 2 -19.48 2.03 -13.63
CA ILE A 2 -20.08 0.72 -13.39
C ILE A 2 -19.47 0.30 -12.04
N ASP A 3 -20.26 0.35 -10.98
CA ASP A 3 -19.92 -0.25 -9.68
C ASP A 3 -20.00 -1.78 -9.81
N TRP A 4 -19.06 -2.35 -10.53
CA TRP A 4 -18.90 -3.78 -10.57
C TRP A 4 -18.12 -4.20 -9.32
N VAL A 5 -18.83 -4.74 -8.33
CA VAL A 5 -18.21 -5.43 -7.20
C VAL A 5 -18.18 -6.89 -7.57
N PRO A 6 -17.01 -7.50 -7.79
CA PRO A 6 -16.95 -8.93 -8.06
C PRO A 6 -17.50 -9.68 -6.85
N GLU A 7 -18.39 -10.62 -7.09
CA GLU A 7 -18.81 -11.57 -6.07
C GLU A 7 -17.58 -12.35 -5.55
N ALA A 8 -17.58 -12.76 -4.30
CA ALA A 8 -16.45 -13.48 -3.69
C ALA A 8 -16.01 -14.70 -4.52
N ALA A 9 -16.96 -15.37 -5.18
CA ALA A 9 -16.68 -16.47 -6.10
C ALA A 9 -15.91 -16.03 -7.35
N GLY A 10 -16.21 -14.87 -7.91
CA GLY A 10 -15.48 -14.33 -9.07
C GLY A 10 -14.06 -13.93 -8.74
N VAL A 11 -13.82 -13.41 -7.54
CA VAL A 11 -12.47 -13.10 -7.04
C VAL A 11 -11.65 -14.38 -6.87
N GLN A 12 -12.28 -15.45 -6.39
CA GLN A 12 -11.60 -16.73 -6.18
C GLN A 12 -11.24 -17.41 -7.50
N LEU A 13 -12.15 -17.41 -8.48
CA LEU A 13 -11.87 -17.91 -9.82
C LEU A 13 -10.73 -17.16 -10.49
N LEU A 14 -10.76 -15.83 -10.43
CA LEU A 14 -9.70 -15.01 -11.00
C LEU A 14 -8.35 -15.26 -10.32
N ARG A 15 -8.35 -15.48 -9.00
CA ARG A 15 -7.16 -15.88 -8.24
C ARG A 15 -6.61 -17.21 -8.73
N GLU A 16 -7.45 -18.23 -8.87
CA GLU A 16 -7.05 -19.57 -9.31
C GLU A 16 -6.46 -19.53 -10.73
N GLU A 17 -7.07 -18.79 -11.64
CA GLU A 17 -6.57 -18.55 -12.99
C GLU A 17 -5.18 -17.86 -12.98
N LEU A 18 -4.99 -16.83 -12.16
CA LEU A 18 -3.73 -16.09 -12.08
C LEU A 18 -2.62 -16.87 -11.37
N GLN A 19 -2.96 -17.75 -10.40
CA GLN A 19 -1.99 -18.58 -9.69
C GLN A 19 -1.61 -19.85 -10.49
N ASN A 20 -2.51 -20.39 -11.30
CA ASN A 20 -2.28 -21.58 -12.11
C ASN A 20 -1.61 -21.28 -13.45
N GLY A 21 -1.54 -20.02 -13.85
CA GLY A 21 -0.83 -19.62 -15.07
C GLY A 21 0.61 -19.24 -14.75
N ASP A 22 1.60 -19.96 -15.25
CA ASP A 22 3.03 -19.59 -15.20
C ASP A 22 3.35 -18.30 -15.98
N CYS A 23 2.37 -17.40 -16.11
CA CYS A 23 2.47 -16.23 -16.95
C CYS A 23 2.95 -14.97 -16.21
N TYR A 24 2.97 -14.97 -14.88
CA TYR A 24 3.27 -13.80 -14.09
C TYR A 24 4.17 -14.12 -12.91
N ASP A 25 5.24 -13.33 -12.74
CA ASP A 25 6.13 -13.42 -11.57
C ASP A 25 5.50 -12.86 -10.31
N ALA A 26 4.58 -11.89 -10.46
CA ALA A 26 3.84 -11.28 -9.36
C ALA A 26 2.49 -10.73 -9.82
N VAL A 27 1.51 -10.77 -8.93
CA VAL A 27 0.17 -10.18 -9.13
C VAL A 27 -0.05 -9.10 -8.08
N LEU A 28 -0.29 -7.87 -8.53
CA LEU A 28 -0.59 -6.73 -7.66
C LEU A 28 -2.08 -6.41 -7.71
N TRP A 29 -2.71 -6.47 -6.53
CA TRP A 29 -4.11 -6.09 -6.38
C TRP A 29 -4.20 -4.68 -5.80
N TYR A 30 -4.68 -3.73 -6.60
CA TYR A 30 -5.02 -2.41 -6.09
C TYR A 30 -6.42 -2.44 -5.49
N CYS A 31 -6.50 -2.17 -4.20
CA CYS A 31 -7.77 -2.08 -3.47
C CYS A 31 -8.06 -0.62 -3.11
N PRO A 32 -9.24 -0.09 -3.41
CA PRO A 32 -9.64 1.22 -2.91
C PRO A 32 -9.74 1.22 -1.38
N PRO A 33 -9.70 2.40 -0.74
CA PRO A 33 -9.88 2.51 0.71
C PRO A 33 -11.20 1.88 1.16
N GLY A 34 -11.18 1.17 2.28
CA GLY A 34 -12.36 0.56 2.88
C GLY A 34 -12.18 -0.90 3.25
N ALA A 35 -13.23 -1.48 3.84
CA ALA A 35 -13.27 -2.88 4.30
C ALA A 35 -14.43 -3.62 3.62
N GLY A 36 -14.47 -3.59 2.29
CA GLY A 36 -15.53 -4.17 1.50
C GLY A 36 -15.39 -5.68 1.24
N ALA A 37 -16.35 -6.22 0.49
CA ALA A 37 -16.37 -7.64 0.11
C ALA A 37 -15.14 -8.04 -0.72
N LEU A 38 -14.65 -7.12 -1.58
CA LEU A 38 -13.44 -7.33 -2.39
C LEU A 38 -12.22 -7.58 -1.51
N GLN A 39 -11.98 -6.73 -0.52
CA GLN A 39 -10.85 -6.88 0.40
C GLN A 39 -10.94 -8.19 1.17
N LYS A 40 -12.13 -8.55 1.67
CA LYS A 40 -12.35 -9.84 2.35
C LYS A 40 -12.05 -11.05 1.47
N GLY A 41 -12.43 -10.99 0.20
CA GLY A 41 -12.18 -12.07 -0.76
C GLY A 41 -10.71 -12.21 -1.16
N LEU A 42 -9.97 -11.11 -1.21
CA LEU A 42 -8.56 -11.09 -1.62
C LEU A 42 -7.59 -11.41 -0.47
N LEU A 43 -7.94 -11.07 0.78
CA LEU A 43 -7.08 -11.24 1.95
C LEU A 43 -6.47 -12.65 2.08
N PRO A 44 -7.25 -13.75 1.96
CA PRO A 44 -6.69 -15.10 2.09
C PRO A 44 -5.72 -15.46 0.95
N ALA A 45 -5.76 -14.70 -0.14
CA ALA A 45 -4.95 -14.92 -1.34
C ALA A 45 -3.63 -14.15 -1.32
N ALA A 46 -3.56 -13.09 -0.54
CA ALA A 46 -2.42 -12.21 -0.55
C ALA A 46 -1.30 -12.75 0.35
N GLU A 47 -0.11 -12.94 -0.22
CA GLU A 47 1.09 -13.27 0.54
C GLU A 47 1.58 -12.09 1.37
N THR A 48 1.39 -10.88 0.83
CA THR A 48 1.78 -9.63 1.49
C THR A 48 0.70 -8.59 1.28
N LEU A 49 0.30 -7.96 2.37
CA LEU A 49 -0.61 -6.83 2.37
C LEU A 49 0.19 -5.53 2.54
N VAL A 50 0.04 -4.62 1.60
CA VAL A 50 0.73 -3.33 1.64
C VAL A 50 -0.27 -2.23 1.94
N LEU A 51 -0.12 -1.62 3.10
CA LEU A 51 -0.90 -0.49 3.55
C LEU A 51 -0.20 0.81 3.16
N VAL A 52 -0.79 1.57 2.26
CA VAL A 52 -0.26 2.87 1.84
C VAL A 52 -0.96 3.98 2.59
N THR A 53 -0.22 4.78 3.33
CA THR A 53 -0.75 5.89 4.13
C THR A 53 0.18 7.11 4.06
N ASP A 54 -0.29 8.26 4.47
CA ASP A 54 0.55 9.43 4.71
C ASP A 54 0.92 9.57 6.20
N VAL A 55 1.84 10.50 6.48
CA VAL A 55 2.31 10.76 7.84
C VAL A 55 1.49 11.90 8.45
N THR A 56 0.17 11.74 8.46
CA THR A 56 -0.76 12.65 9.16
C THR A 56 -1.43 11.92 10.32
N PRO A 57 -1.88 12.60 11.38
CA PRO A 57 -2.61 11.95 12.48
C PRO A 57 -3.82 11.13 11.99
N GLN A 58 -4.55 11.65 11.01
CA GLN A 58 -5.71 10.98 10.41
C GLN A 58 -5.30 9.76 9.59
N GLY A 59 -4.23 9.88 8.78
CA GLY A 59 -3.67 8.78 8.00
C GLY A 59 -3.20 7.64 8.88
N ILE A 60 -2.46 7.94 9.94
CA ILE A 60 -1.97 6.96 10.92
C ILE A 60 -3.14 6.28 11.63
N ALA A 61 -4.12 7.03 12.11
CA ALA A 61 -5.29 6.46 12.78
C ALA A 61 -6.13 5.57 11.85
N ALA A 62 -6.29 5.96 10.58
CA ALA A 62 -6.97 5.14 9.58
C ALA A 62 -6.18 3.87 9.26
N ALA A 63 -4.85 4.00 9.13
CA ALA A 63 -3.94 2.88 8.89
C ALA A 63 -3.99 1.86 10.03
N ALA A 64 -3.92 2.31 11.29
CA ALA A 64 -4.02 1.45 12.46
C ALA A 64 -5.34 0.65 12.47
N LYS A 65 -6.47 1.32 12.26
CA LYS A 65 -7.79 0.64 12.17
C LYS A 65 -7.84 -0.40 11.05
N THR A 66 -7.24 -0.10 9.91
CA THR A 66 -7.20 -1.03 8.78
C THR A 66 -6.29 -2.21 9.08
N ALA A 67 -5.14 -1.97 9.72
CA ALA A 67 -4.21 -3.01 10.14
C ALA A 67 -4.84 -3.96 11.16
N ASP A 68 -5.51 -3.41 12.18
CA ASP A 68 -6.24 -4.20 13.18
C ASP A 68 -7.32 -5.07 12.52
N TRP A 69 -8.08 -4.48 11.59
CA TRP A 69 -9.12 -5.23 10.88
C TRP A 69 -8.52 -6.36 10.04
N TRP A 70 -7.42 -6.13 9.33
CA TRP A 70 -6.74 -7.15 8.54
C TRP A 70 -6.14 -8.24 9.42
N ALA A 71 -5.51 -7.87 10.55
CA ALA A 71 -5.01 -8.83 11.53
C ALA A 71 -6.12 -9.72 12.07
N GLY A 72 -7.28 -9.14 12.36
CA GLY A 72 -8.49 -9.87 12.77
C GLY A 72 -9.06 -10.82 11.70
N GLN A 73 -8.71 -10.64 10.43
CA GLN A 73 -9.05 -11.55 9.32
C GLN A 73 -7.93 -12.59 9.06
N GLY A 74 -6.90 -12.64 9.89
CA GLY A 74 -5.81 -13.61 9.75
C GLY A 74 -4.64 -13.15 8.87
N ALA A 75 -4.55 -11.87 8.53
CA ALA A 75 -3.44 -11.33 7.76
C ALA A 75 -2.13 -11.43 8.57
N ALA A 76 -1.16 -12.20 8.07
CA ALA A 76 0.10 -12.46 8.78
C ALA A 76 1.25 -11.55 8.33
N ASN A 77 1.24 -11.08 7.09
CA ASN A 77 2.34 -10.30 6.52
C ASN A 77 1.87 -8.91 6.08
N LEU A 78 1.77 -8.01 7.07
CA LEU A 78 1.36 -6.63 6.85
C LEU A 78 2.58 -5.71 6.77
N ARG A 79 2.63 -4.90 5.73
CA ARG A 79 3.67 -3.91 5.46
C ARG A 79 3.06 -2.53 5.30
N THR A 80 3.82 -1.51 5.65
CA THR A 80 3.40 -0.11 5.51
C THR A 80 4.32 0.64 4.56
N VAL A 81 3.73 1.39 3.65
CA VAL A 81 4.41 2.40 2.83
C VAL A 81 3.88 3.76 3.23
N PHE A 82 4.78 4.65 3.67
CA PHE A 82 4.44 6.05 3.87
C PHE A 82 4.58 6.82 2.56
N ASN A 83 3.51 7.42 2.13
CA ASN A 83 3.46 8.24 0.92
C ASN A 83 3.54 9.74 1.26
N ARG A 84 4.13 10.53 0.39
CA ARG A 84 4.27 11.98 0.53
C ARG A 84 4.99 12.40 1.81
N VAL A 85 6.04 11.68 2.15
CA VAL A 85 6.84 11.98 3.35
C VAL A 85 7.65 13.24 3.14
N GLY A 86 7.46 14.23 3.98
CA GLY A 86 8.28 15.43 4.01
C GLY A 86 9.70 15.16 4.54
N ARG A 87 10.61 16.12 4.36
CA ARG A 87 11.98 16.00 4.87
C ARG A 87 12.08 15.85 6.39
N ARG A 88 11.04 16.19 7.11
CA ARG A 88 10.92 16.06 8.57
C ARG A 88 9.53 15.58 8.93
N LEU A 89 9.44 14.76 9.96
CA LEU A 89 8.15 14.42 10.56
C LEU A 89 7.51 15.70 11.15
N PRO A 90 6.19 15.89 11.00
CA PRO A 90 5.49 17.00 11.65
C PRO A 90 5.71 16.94 13.17
N LYS A 91 6.03 18.10 13.79
CA LYS A 91 6.29 18.17 15.24
C LYS A 91 5.06 17.86 16.08
N ASP A 92 3.89 18.14 15.53
CA ASP A 92 2.56 17.95 16.11
C ASP A 92 1.96 16.57 15.86
N LEU A 93 2.76 15.67 15.27
CA LEU A 93 2.32 14.29 15.01
C LEU A 93 2.07 13.49 16.30
N GLY A 94 2.65 13.91 17.43
CA GLY A 94 2.51 13.24 18.71
C GLY A 94 3.39 12.00 18.89
N TYR A 95 4.24 11.70 17.90
CA TYR A 95 5.19 10.59 17.94
C TYR A 95 6.64 11.12 17.91
N ALA A 96 7.50 10.57 18.76
CA ALA A 96 8.89 11.00 18.86
C ALA A 96 9.73 10.62 17.64
N HIS A 97 9.40 9.49 17.01
CA HIS A 97 10.13 8.93 15.88
C HIS A 97 9.23 7.98 15.06
N LEU A 98 9.72 7.59 13.89
CA LEU A 98 8.97 6.77 12.94
C LEU A 98 8.61 5.37 13.50
N ASP A 99 9.48 4.78 14.30
CA ASP A 99 9.22 3.46 14.89
C ASP A 99 7.97 3.48 15.78
N ALA A 100 7.78 4.56 16.55
CA ALA A 100 6.57 4.71 17.36
C ALA A 100 5.28 4.83 16.50
N VAL A 101 5.40 5.39 15.29
CA VAL A 101 4.30 5.41 14.32
C VAL A 101 4.00 4.02 13.80
N LEU A 102 5.04 3.25 13.47
CA LEU A 102 4.90 1.86 12.99
C LEU A 102 4.30 0.96 14.07
N ASP A 103 4.74 1.12 15.31
CA ASP A 103 4.17 0.39 16.46
C ASP A 103 2.68 0.73 16.65
N ALA A 104 2.32 1.99 16.49
CA ALA A 104 0.92 2.43 16.58
C ALA A 104 0.05 1.86 15.43
N ILE A 105 0.63 1.66 14.25
CA ILE A 105 -0.06 1.02 13.10
C ILE A 105 -0.10 -0.51 13.26
N GLY A 106 0.87 -1.09 13.96
CA GLY A 106 0.99 -2.55 14.09
C GLY A 106 1.52 -3.25 12.83
N ALA A 107 2.30 -2.53 11.99
CA ALA A 107 2.82 -3.05 10.75
C ALA A 107 4.28 -2.67 10.51
N ARG A 108 5.02 -3.49 9.79
CA ARG A 108 6.42 -3.23 9.47
C ARG A 108 6.58 -2.28 8.30
N LEU A 109 7.60 -1.43 8.33
CA LEU A 109 7.94 -0.56 7.21
C LEU A 109 8.38 -1.37 5.99
N LEU A 110 7.78 -1.08 4.84
CA LEU A 110 8.24 -1.53 3.53
C LEU A 110 9.06 -0.43 2.84
N GLY A 111 8.61 0.83 2.93
CA GLY A 111 9.31 1.95 2.32
C GLY A 111 8.63 3.29 2.57
N MET A 112 9.29 4.34 2.11
CA MET A 112 8.80 5.72 2.18
C MET A 112 8.91 6.38 0.81
N ILE A 113 7.84 7.01 0.36
CA ILE A 113 7.80 7.79 -0.87
C ILE A 113 7.86 9.26 -0.48
N PRO A 114 8.91 9.99 -0.84
CA PRO A 114 9.03 11.39 -0.52
C PRO A 114 7.95 12.22 -1.21
N ALA A 115 7.60 13.35 -0.60
CA ALA A 115 6.74 14.34 -1.23
C ALA A 115 7.49 14.95 -2.44
N ASP A 116 6.89 14.85 -3.60
CA ASP A 116 7.41 15.43 -4.84
C ASP A 116 6.34 16.33 -5.45
N ALA A 117 6.64 17.63 -5.51
CA ALA A 117 5.72 18.65 -6.02
C ALA A 117 5.43 18.49 -7.52
N ASP A 118 6.34 17.89 -8.27
CA ASP A 118 6.21 17.73 -9.72
C ASP A 118 5.54 16.41 -10.11
N LEU A 119 5.36 15.49 -9.17
CA LEU A 119 4.76 14.18 -9.45
C LEU A 119 3.34 14.29 -10.05
N PRO A 120 2.45 15.18 -9.58
CA PRO A 120 1.14 15.35 -10.21
C PRO A 120 1.21 15.79 -11.66
N PHE A 121 2.20 16.65 -12.00
CA PHE A 121 2.44 17.08 -13.39
C PHE A 121 2.97 15.91 -14.23
N SER A 122 3.91 15.14 -13.71
CA SER A 122 4.43 13.93 -14.37
C SER A 122 3.35 12.88 -14.61
N ALA A 123 2.39 12.76 -13.68
CA ALA A 123 1.22 11.91 -13.82
C ALA A 123 0.32 12.37 -14.98
N ALA A 124 0.01 13.65 -15.04
CA ALA A 124 -0.83 14.22 -16.09
C ALA A 124 -0.20 14.11 -17.49
N THR A 125 1.12 14.11 -17.59
CA THR A 125 1.86 13.97 -18.86
C THR A 125 2.25 12.52 -19.20
N GLY A 126 1.86 11.55 -18.38
CA GLY A 126 2.19 10.13 -18.59
C GLY A 126 3.65 9.76 -18.28
N ASN A 127 4.42 10.66 -17.68
CA ASN A 127 5.86 10.48 -17.43
C ASN A 127 6.20 9.96 -16.02
N ILE A 128 5.22 9.40 -15.28
CA ILE A 128 5.45 8.90 -13.92
C ILE A 128 6.56 7.86 -13.86
N ALA A 129 6.53 6.88 -14.78
CA ALA A 129 7.50 5.80 -14.79
C ALA A 129 8.93 6.33 -14.98
N ALA A 130 9.14 7.27 -15.90
CA ALA A 130 10.44 7.87 -16.13
C ALA A 130 10.94 8.65 -14.90
N ARG A 131 10.03 9.33 -14.17
CA ARG A 131 10.37 10.07 -12.95
C ARG A 131 10.66 9.15 -11.78
N LEU A 132 9.89 8.09 -11.60
CA LEU A 132 10.09 7.11 -10.53
C LEU A 132 11.29 6.19 -10.79
N CYS A 133 11.58 5.89 -12.06
CA CYS A 133 12.71 5.04 -12.48
C CYS A 133 14.01 5.82 -12.71
N GLY A 134 13.99 7.15 -12.64
CA GLY A 134 15.19 7.98 -12.77
C GLY A 134 16.19 7.73 -11.64
N GLU A 135 17.49 7.96 -11.93
CA GLU A 135 18.61 7.74 -10.98
C GLU A 135 18.47 8.51 -9.66
N SER A 136 17.59 9.52 -9.63
CA SER A 136 17.35 10.37 -8.47
C SER A 136 16.28 9.84 -7.52
N CYS A 137 15.65 8.70 -7.79
CA CYS A 137 14.63 8.13 -6.90
C CYS A 137 15.28 7.16 -5.91
N PRO A 138 15.54 7.57 -4.65
CA PRO A 138 16.21 6.73 -3.67
C PRO A 138 15.42 5.47 -3.30
N LEU A 139 14.14 5.38 -3.69
CA LEU A 139 13.26 4.25 -3.38
C LEU A 139 13.43 3.07 -4.33
N LEU A 140 13.87 3.28 -5.56
CA LEU A 140 14.19 2.18 -6.48
C LEU A 140 15.52 1.50 -6.15
N ALA A 141 16.38 2.17 -5.37
CA ALA A 141 17.62 1.57 -4.87
C ALA A 141 17.39 0.46 -3.84
N VAL A 142 16.21 0.42 -3.20
CA VAL A 142 15.84 -0.59 -2.18
C VAL A 142 15.30 -1.87 -2.83
N TYR A 143 14.91 -1.84 -4.10
CA TYR A 143 14.28 -2.97 -4.80
C TYR A 143 15.07 -3.41 -6.03
N ARG A 144 16.37 -3.62 -5.89
CA ARG A 144 17.10 -4.51 -6.82
C ARG A 144 17.21 -5.88 -6.17
N PRO A 145 16.64 -6.92 -6.80
CA PRO A 145 16.84 -8.30 -6.38
C PRO A 145 18.32 -8.70 -6.44
#